data_4eea37cecf4db9ca0a74a7dc1ce0ac00
#
_entry.id   4eea37cecf4db9ca0a74a7dc1ce0ac00
#
_cell.length_a   1.000
_cell.length_b   1.000
_cell.length_c   1.000
_cell.angle_alpha   90.00
_cell.angle_beta   90.00
_cell.angle_gamma   90.00
#
_symmetry.space_group_name_H-M   'P 1'
#
loop_
_entity.id
_entity.type
_entity.pdbx_description
1 polymer ?
#
loop_
_entity_poly.entity_id
_entity_poly.type
_entity_poly.pdbx_seq_one_letter_code
_entity_poly.pdbx_strand_id
1 'polypeptide(L)'
;ILRAGLGMMDGVMNLIPSAKVSVVGLYRNEETLEPVRYYVKMTSNMEERIALILDPMLATGGTLIATIDMLKEAGCRKIRGIFLVAAPEGLKKVQYKHPDVDIYVAAVDERLNDVGYILLCLGDAGDKIFGTK
;
A
#
# COMPACT_ATOMS: atom_id res chain seq x y z
N ILE A 1 3.95 -1.15 3.22
CA ILE A 1 3.65 0.18 3.81
C ILE A 1 3.44 0.01 5.31
N LEU A 2 4.03 0.88 6.14
CA LEU A 2 3.83 0.89 7.60
C LEU A 2 2.41 1.39 7.94
N ARG A 3 1.83 0.85 8.97
CA ARG A 3 2.25 -0.30 9.80
C ARG A 3 1.70 -1.62 9.27
N ALA A 4 0.49 -1.60 8.71
CA ALA A 4 -0.31 -2.79 8.39
C ALA A 4 0.37 -3.75 7.41
N GLY A 5 1.16 -3.25 6.47
CA GLY A 5 1.91 -4.07 5.53
C GLY A 5 2.93 -5.03 6.17
N LEU A 6 3.37 -4.74 7.40
CA LEU A 6 4.25 -5.66 8.14
C LEU A 6 3.58 -7.02 8.41
N GLY A 7 2.25 -7.04 8.59
CA GLY A 7 1.52 -8.28 8.79
C GLY A 7 1.52 -9.22 7.59
N MET A 8 1.84 -8.73 6.40
CA MET A 8 1.94 -9.52 5.17
C MET A 8 3.39 -9.94 4.84
N MET A 9 4.37 -9.35 5.51
CA MET A 9 5.79 -9.49 5.16
C MET A 9 6.27 -10.93 5.29
N ASP A 10 5.94 -11.61 6.37
CA ASP A 10 6.40 -12.98 6.63
C ASP A 10 5.92 -13.96 5.56
N GLY A 11 4.68 -13.80 5.08
CA GLY A 11 4.16 -14.61 3.99
C GLY A 11 4.98 -14.48 2.71
N VAL A 12 5.41 -13.27 2.38
CA VAL A 12 6.27 -13.03 1.21
C VAL A 12 7.70 -13.53 1.44
N MET A 13 8.28 -13.29 2.62
CA MET A 13 9.64 -13.73 2.94
C MET A 13 9.79 -15.26 2.98
N ASN A 14 8.74 -15.98 3.36
CA ASN A 14 8.71 -17.45 3.29
C ASN A 14 8.78 -17.97 1.84
N LEU A 15 8.20 -17.24 0.89
CA LEU A 15 8.22 -17.62 -0.53
C LEU A 15 9.46 -17.07 -1.26
N ILE A 16 9.94 -15.91 -0.86
CA ILE A 16 11.08 -15.22 -1.50
C ILE A 16 12.08 -14.80 -0.41
N PRO A 17 12.86 -15.75 0.18
CA PRO A 17 13.74 -15.44 1.31
C PRO A 17 14.86 -14.44 1.00
N SER A 18 15.22 -14.29 -0.28
CA SER A 18 16.25 -13.34 -0.73
C SER A 18 15.72 -11.93 -1.00
N ALA A 19 14.42 -11.69 -0.83
CA ALA A 19 13.84 -10.37 -1.05
C ALA A 19 14.47 -9.33 -0.14
N LYS A 20 14.70 -8.13 -0.68
CA LYS A 20 15.11 -6.97 0.11
C LYS A 20 13.88 -6.21 0.56
N VAL A 21 13.88 -5.73 1.78
CA VAL A 21 12.73 -5.02 2.34
C VAL A 21 13.00 -3.52 2.35
N SER A 22 12.15 -2.78 1.64
CA SER A 22 12.03 -1.33 1.75
C SER A 22 10.84 -1.01 2.66
N VAL A 23 10.95 0.05 3.43
CA VAL A 23 9.93 0.44 4.38
C VAL A 23 9.51 1.88 4.12
N VAL A 24 8.19 2.09 3.98
CA VAL A 24 7.60 3.40 3.75
C VAL A 24 6.53 3.65 4.81
N GLY A 25 6.70 4.73 5.57
CA GLY A 25 5.74 5.19 6.56
C GLY A 25 5.00 6.42 6.05
N LEU A 26 3.68 6.29 5.95
CA LEU A 26 2.78 7.35 5.53
C LEU A 26 1.60 7.42 6.53
N TYR A 27 1.16 8.62 6.84
CA TYR A 27 -0.12 8.84 7.50
C TYR A 27 -0.97 9.80 6.66
N ARG A 28 -2.26 9.76 6.87
CA ARG A 28 -3.18 10.71 6.22
C ARG A 28 -3.31 11.93 7.13
N ASN A 29 -3.05 13.11 6.58
CA ASN A 29 -3.37 14.36 7.26
C ASN A 29 -4.90 14.43 7.45
N GLU A 30 -5.37 14.68 8.68
CA GLU A 30 -6.79 14.68 9.02
C GLU A 30 -7.56 15.86 8.38
N GLU A 31 -6.90 16.97 8.13
CA GLU A 31 -7.50 18.18 7.56
C GLU A 31 -7.50 18.15 6.02
N THR A 32 -6.37 17.77 5.40
CA THR A 32 -6.20 17.81 3.94
C THR A 32 -6.51 16.47 3.27
N LEU A 33 -6.58 15.37 4.04
CA LEU A 33 -6.70 13.99 3.59
C LEU A 33 -5.56 13.53 2.67
N GLU A 34 -4.48 14.32 2.59
CA GLU A 34 -3.31 13.99 1.80
C GLU A 34 -2.33 13.08 2.55
N PRO A 35 -1.62 12.19 1.84
CA PRO A 35 -0.61 11.33 2.44
C PRO A 35 0.63 12.14 2.81
N VAL A 36 1.03 12.05 4.09
CA VAL A 36 2.24 12.68 4.63
C VAL A 36 3.28 11.63 4.93
N ARG A 37 4.49 11.80 4.39
CA ARG A 37 5.62 10.90 4.64
C ARG A 37 6.25 11.22 6.00
N TYR A 38 6.44 10.20 6.83
CA TYR A 38 7.19 10.33 8.07
C TYR A 38 8.41 9.40 8.14
N TYR A 39 8.44 8.34 7.32
CA TYR A 39 9.58 7.42 7.26
C TYR A 39 9.72 6.81 5.87
N VAL A 40 10.93 6.84 5.33
CA VAL A 40 11.25 6.17 4.06
C VAL A 40 12.65 5.56 4.15
N LYS A 41 12.75 4.25 3.98
CA LYS A 41 14.01 3.53 3.85
C LYS A 41 13.91 2.59 2.67
N MET A 42 14.56 2.93 1.57
CA MET A 42 14.59 2.12 0.35
C MET A 42 15.89 1.37 0.19
N THR A 43 15.81 0.22 -0.47
CA THR A 43 16.99 -0.53 -0.90
C THR A 43 17.68 0.18 -2.05
N SER A 44 18.98 -0.11 -2.26
CA SER A 44 19.73 0.38 -3.41
C SER A 44 19.33 -0.30 -4.72
N ASN A 45 19.69 0.30 -5.86
CA ASN A 45 19.54 -0.25 -7.21
C ASN A 45 18.07 -0.57 -7.54
N MET A 46 17.17 0.37 -7.22
CA MET A 46 15.73 0.20 -7.45
C MET A 46 15.39 0.04 -8.94
N GLU A 47 16.19 0.58 -9.83
CA GLU A 47 16.07 0.47 -11.30
C GLU A 47 16.20 -0.96 -11.83
N GLU A 48 16.91 -1.84 -11.09
CA GLU A 48 17.11 -3.24 -11.46
C GLU A 48 16.10 -4.18 -10.78
N ARG A 49 15.23 -3.65 -9.92
CA ARG A 49 14.34 -4.45 -9.06
C ARG A 49 12.89 -4.44 -9.53
N ILE A 50 12.20 -5.50 -9.14
CA ILE A 50 10.73 -5.50 -9.11
C ILE A 50 10.32 -5.13 -7.68
N ALA A 51 9.59 -4.04 -7.52
CA ALA A 51 9.02 -3.66 -6.24
C ALA A 51 7.66 -4.34 -6.05
N LEU A 52 7.51 -5.01 -4.91
CA LEU A 52 6.25 -5.59 -4.47
C LEU A 52 5.75 -4.78 -3.27
N ILE A 53 4.71 -4.00 -3.48
CA ILE A 53 4.07 -3.21 -2.42
C ILE A 53 3.10 -4.11 -1.65
N LEU A 54 3.24 -4.11 -0.33
CA LEU A 54 2.38 -4.87 0.58
C LEU A 54 1.58 -3.91 1.46
N ASP A 55 0.28 -3.99 1.38
CA ASP A 55 -0.66 -3.31 2.28
C ASP A 55 -1.96 -4.12 2.33
N PRO A 56 -2.52 -4.45 3.48
CA PRO A 56 -3.75 -5.22 3.53
C PRO A 56 -4.96 -4.49 2.95
N MET A 57 -4.99 -3.16 2.97
CA MET A 57 -6.18 -2.39 2.61
C MET A 57 -5.90 -1.28 1.60
N LEU A 58 -6.54 -1.35 0.44
CA LEU A 58 -6.55 -0.29 -0.56
C LEU A 58 -7.89 0.46 -0.51
N ALA A 59 -7.97 1.50 0.34
CA ALA A 59 -9.19 2.29 0.50
C ALA A 59 -9.28 3.43 -0.53
N THR A 60 -8.76 4.62 -0.22
CA THR A 60 -8.83 5.81 -1.11
C THR A 60 -7.77 5.83 -2.22
N GLY A 61 -6.76 4.98 -2.12
CA GLY A 61 -5.64 4.92 -3.06
C GLY A 61 -4.54 5.97 -2.85
N GLY A 62 -4.74 6.97 -1.99
CA GLY A 62 -3.77 8.05 -1.79
C GLY A 62 -2.39 7.57 -1.33
N THR A 63 -2.35 6.72 -0.30
CA THR A 63 -1.12 6.15 0.24
C THR A 63 -0.37 5.30 -0.80
N LEU A 64 -1.10 4.48 -1.56
CA LEU A 64 -0.51 3.67 -2.61
C LEU A 64 0.06 4.52 -3.73
N ILE A 65 -0.67 5.53 -4.20
CA ILE A 65 -0.20 6.46 -5.22
C ILE A 65 1.10 7.14 -4.78
N ALA A 66 1.14 7.70 -3.56
CA ALA A 66 2.34 8.34 -3.02
C ALA A 66 3.52 7.36 -2.92
N THR A 67 3.27 6.09 -2.57
CA THR A 67 4.29 5.04 -2.54
C THR A 67 4.82 4.72 -3.93
N ILE A 68 3.94 4.60 -4.93
CA ILE A 68 4.33 4.36 -6.33
C ILE A 68 5.15 5.53 -6.88
N ASP A 69 4.73 6.78 -6.60
CA ASP A 69 5.48 7.98 -7.01
C ASP A 69 6.91 7.93 -6.45
N MET A 70 7.08 7.63 -5.15
CA MET A 70 8.40 7.49 -4.52
C MET A 70 9.26 6.37 -5.14
N LEU A 71 8.67 5.23 -5.47
CA LEU A 71 9.38 4.12 -6.11
C LEU A 71 9.84 4.51 -7.53
N LYS A 72 8.99 5.20 -8.29
CA LYS A 72 9.34 5.71 -9.62
C LYS A 72 10.42 6.79 -9.55
N GLU A 73 10.35 7.70 -8.58
CA GLU A 73 11.41 8.68 -8.31
C GLU A 73 12.76 8.02 -7.99
N ALA A 74 12.74 6.89 -7.27
CA ALA A 74 13.93 6.08 -6.99
C ALA A 74 14.40 5.22 -8.20
N GLY A 75 13.76 5.34 -9.36
CA GLY A 75 14.11 4.65 -10.59
C GLY A 75 13.45 3.29 -10.81
N CYS A 76 12.58 2.83 -9.90
CA CYS A 76 11.91 1.55 -10.05
C CYS A 76 10.90 1.58 -11.20
N ARG A 77 11.03 0.66 -12.15
CA ARG A 77 10.19 0.59 -13.36
C ARG A 77 9.15 -0.53 -13.35
N LYS A 78 9.36 -1.53 -12.50
CA LYS A 78 8.46 -2.69 -12.37
C LYS A 78 7.88 -2.72 -10.97
N ILE A 79 6.62 -2.29 -10.85
CA ILE A 79 5.93 -2.15 -9.57
C ILE A 79 4.68 -3.00 -9.59
N ARG A 80 4.45 -3.74 -8.52
CA ARG A 80 3.25 -4.54 -8.27
C ARG A 80 2.74 -4.29 -6.87
N GLY A 81 1.44 -4.31 -6.67
CA GLY A 81 0.83 -4.20 -5.35
C GLY A 81 0.01 -5.44 -5.00
N ILE A 82 0.10 -5.88 -3.74
CA ILE A 82 -0.70 -6.97 -3.19
C ILE A 82 -1.50 -6.42 -2.01
N PHE A 83 -2.81 -6.63 -2.06
CA PHE A 83 -3.78 -6.17 -1.08
C PHE A 83 -4.73 -7.31 -0.72
N LEU A 84 -5.23 -7.32 0.50
CA LEU A 84 -6.26 -8.28 0.91
C LEU A 84 -7.64 -7.77 0.50
N VAL A 85 -7.94 -6.50 0.78
CA VAL A 85 -9.22 -5.89 0.44
C VAL A 85 -9.00 -4.54 -0.24
N ALA A 86 -9.80 -4.25 -1.24
CA ALA A 86 -9.80 -2.95 -1.92
C ALA A 86 -11.20 -2.39 -2.11
N ALA A 87 -11.29 -1.06 -2.12
CA ALA A 87 -12.49 -0.34 -2.56
C ALA A 87 -12.39 0.01 -4.05
N PRO A 88 -13.50 -0.03 -4.81
CA PRO A 88 -13.52 0.30 -6.22
C PRO A 88 -12.99 1.71 -6.52
N GLU A 89 -13.25 2.67 -5.64
CA GLU A 89 -12.84 4.06 -5.77
C GLU A 89 -11.30 4.17 -5.75
N GLY A 90 -10.65 3.50 -4.79
CA GLY A 90 -9.20 3.48 -4.69
C GLY A 90 -8.55 2.79 -5.89
N LEU A 91 -9.09 1.65 -6.33
CA LEU A 91 -8.63 0.94 -7.51
C LEU A 91 -8.67 1.82 -8.76
N LYS A 92 -9.82 2.46 -9.04
CA LYS A 92 -9.99 3.36 -10.19
C LYS A 92 -8.99 4.51 -10.16
N LYS A 93 -8.80 5.13 -8.98
CA LYS A 93 -7.89 6.25 -8.81
C LYS A 93 -6.44 5.85 -9.08
N VAL A 94 -6.00 4.68 -8.57
CA VAL A 94 -4.65 4.17 -8.80
C VAL A 94 -4.45 3.79 -10.26
N GLN A 95 -5.38 3.07 -10.87
CA GLN A 95 -5.31 2.67 -12.27
C GLN A 95 -5.29 3.87 -13.23
N TYR A 96 -6.02 4.93 -12.91
CA TYR A 96 -6.00 6.16 -13.70
C TYR A 96 -4.63 6.85 -13.63
N LYS A 97 -4.02 6.94 -12.43
CA LYS A 97 -2.74 7.64 -12.24
C LYS A 97 -1.53 6.79 -12.64
N HIS A 98 -1.61 5.47 -12.41
CA HIS A 98 -0.53 4.51 -12.66
C HIS A 98 -1.04 3.26 -13.39
N PRO A 99 -1.44 3.39 -14.67
CA PRO A 99 -1.96 2.26 -15.44
C PRO A 99 -0.92 1.16 -15.73
N ASP A 100 0.35 1.47 -15.51
CA ASP A 100 1.50 0.58 -15.68
C ASP A 100 1.81 -0.27 -14.43
N VAL A 101 1.03 -0.15 -13.37
CA VAL A 101 1.23 -0.89 -12.12
C VAL A 101 0.19 -1.99 -11.98
N ASP A 102 0.65 -3.23 -11.82
CA ASP A 102 -0.22 -4.37 -11.57
C ASP A 102 -0.71 -4.38 -10.13
N ILE A 103 -2.02 -4.45 -9.93
CA ILE A 103 -2.64 -4.52 -8.60
C ILE A 103 -3.34 -5.87 -8.44
N TYR A 104 -2.93 -6.62 -7.42
CA TYR A 104 -3.51 -7.90 -7.04
C TYR A 104 -4.30 -7.73 -5.74
N VAL A 105 -5.55 -8.12 -5.75
CA VAL A 105 -6.47 -7.98 -4.60
C VAL A 105 -7.17 -9.30 -4.37
N ALA A 106 -7.22 -9.74 -3.11
CA ALA A 106 -7.95 -10.97 -2.76
C ALA A 106 -9.47 -10.77 -2.81
N ALA A 107 -9.95 -9.58 -2.39
CA ALA A 107 -11.37 -9.24 -2.46
C ALA A 107 -11.58 -7.74 -2.75
N VAL A 108 -12.63 -7.43 -3.50
CA VAL A 108 -13.08 -6.04 -3.71
C VAL A 108 -14.40 -5.87 -2.97
N ASP A 109 -14.46 -4.89 -2.08
CA ASP A 109 -15.65 -4.55 -1.31
C ASP A 109 -16.55 -3.57 -2.07
N GLU A 110 -17.75 -3.31 -1.55
CA GLU A 110 -18.76 -2.55 -2.29
C GLU A 110 -18.36 -1.09 -2.52
N ARG A 111 -17.90 -0.40 -1.45
CA ARG A 111 -17.56 1.05 -1.49
C ARG A 111 -16.83 1.52 -0.24
N LEU A 112 -16.39 2.77 -0.27
CA LEU A 112 -15.96 3.49 0.94
C LEU A 112 -17.16 4.12 1.67
N ASN A 113 -17.00 4.31 2.98
CA ASN A 113 -17.89 5.17 3.76
C ASN A 113 -17.48 6.64 3.64
N ASP A 114 -18.26 7.56 4.24
CA ASP A 114 -18.06 9.01 4.15
C ASP A 114 -16.71 9.51 4.72
N VAL A 115 -16.07 8.70 5.57
CA VAL A 115 -14.77 9.00 6.17
C VAL A 115 -13.61 8.22 5.51
N GLY A 116 -13.87 7.55 4.37
CA GLY A 116 -12.87 6.89 3.55
C GLY A 116 -12.38 5.53 4.05
N TYR A 117 -13.16 4.85 4.91
CA TYR A 117 -12.95 3.45 5.26
C TYR A 117 -13.77 2.52 4.37
N ILE A 118 -13.24 1.31 4.14
CA ILE A 118 -13.94 0.27 3.39
C ILE A 118 -15.15 -0.20 4.21
N LEU A 119 -16.34 -0.16 3.60
CA LEU A 119 -17.59 -0.59 4.24
C LEU A 119 -17.53 -2.09 4.58
N LEU A 120 -18.10 -2.45 5.72
CA LEU A 120 -18.11 -3.82 6.26
C LEU A 120 -16.73 -4.40 6.61
N CYS A 121 -15.66 -3.60 6.51
CA CYS A 121 -14.32 -4.02 6.89
C CYS A 121 -14.01 -3.69 8.36
N LEU A 122 -12.94 -4.31 8.89
CA LEU A 122 -12.58 -4.26 10.33
C LEU A 122 -12.04 -2.92 10.85
N GLY A 123 -12.15 -1.84 10.11
CA GLY A 123 -11.58 -0.54 10.47
C GLY A 123 -10.10 -0.44 10.15
N ASP A 124 -9.28 0.10 11.07
CA ASP A 124 -7.83 0.20 10.87
C ASP A 124 -7.14 -1.16 11.03
N ALA A 125 -6.57 -1.67 9.93
CA ALA A 125 -5.89 -2.96 9.91
C ALA A 125 -4.62 -2.97 10.77
N GLY A 126 -3.88 -1.86 10.82
CA GLY A 126 -2.69 -1.74 11.65
C GLY A 126 -3.03 -1.84 13.14
N ASP A 127 -4.05 -1.14 13.59
CA ASP A 127 -4.51 -1.21 14.98
C ASP A 127 -4.97 -2.62 15.34
N LYS A 128 -5.67 -3.32 14.44
CA LYS A 128 -6.12 -4.69 14.66
C LYS A 128 -4.97 -5.70 14.72
N ILE A 129 -3.98 -5.57 13.84
CA ILE A 129 -2.80 -6.45 13.80
C ILE A 129 -1.95 -6.26 15.06
N PHE A 130 -1.74 -5.01 15.48
CA PHE A 130 -0.81 -4.68 16.57
C PHE A 130 -1.47 -4.42 17.93
N GLY A 131 -2.80 -4.48 18.01
CA GLY A 131 -3.55 -4.33 19.25
C GLY A 131 -3.42 -2.94 19.88
N THR A 132 -3.38 -1.89 19.07
CA THR A 132 -3.15 -0.52 19.53
C THR A 132 -4.43 0.27 19.82
N LYS A 133 -5.59 -0.22 19.45
CA LYS A 133 -6.93 0.32 19.80
C LYS A 133 -7.98 -0.77 19.86
#